data_0eaf4064d62822ddf066ab7ea6263358
#
_entry.id   0eaf4064d62822ddf066ab7ea6263358
#
_cell.length_a   1.000
_cell.length_b   1.000
_cell.length_c   1.000
_cell.angle_alpha   90.00
_cell.angle_beta   90.00
_cell.angle_gamma   90.00
#
_symmetry.space_group_name_H-M   'P 1'
#
loop_
_entity.id
_entity.type
_entity.pdbx_description
1 polymer ?
#
loop_
_entity_poly.entity_id
_entity_poly.type
_entity_poly.pdbx_seq_one_letter_code
_entity_poly.pdbx_strand_id
1 'polypeptide(L)'
;RYYISDCMPLSSGLLKENKELYGCISEIANDIAGCKDKTEYTLLSIFYRIIAFEPFRSYIENPDGSNARQARNLAEMSNIISKFCYIHDMHLIGADNRDTLSEEFFERYLRLLKDEGVGEYEDEAEYAPEGCVSFMTIHQAKGLEFPVVIVGSLPLKKESESKDSFFYSVESRFCRKPFEAPDMIPYFDMWRKYYVAFSRAKNLLVLTEK
;
A
#
# COMPACT_ATOMS: atom_id res chain seq x y z
N ARG A 1 7.48 25.15 6.96
CA ARG A 1 7.41 25.19 8.45
C ARG A 1 5.96 25.04 8.85
N TYR A 2 5.48 23.82 8.97
CA TYR A 2 4.18 23.56 9.56
C TYR A 2 4.38 23.44 11.08
N TYR A 3 4.20 24.55 11.76
CA TYR A 3 4.08 24.52 13.21
C TYR A 3 2.76 23.84 13.56
N ILE A 4 2.70 23.16 14.70
CA ILE A 4 1.45 22.59 15.23
C ILE A 4 0.34 23.64 15.29
N SER A 5 0.67 24.93 15.45
CA SER A 5 -0.24 26.07 15.34
C SER A 5 -0.95 26.19 13.98
N ASP A 6 -0.29 25.79 12.88
CA ASP A 6 -0.84 25.94 11.53
C ASP A 6 -1.70 24.72 11.12
N CYS A 7 -1.55 23.60 11.82
CA CYS A 7 -2.40 22.42 11.70
C CYS A 7 -3.71 22.53 12.51
N MET A 8 -3.87 23.58 13.32
CA MET A 8 -5.03 23.77 14.20
C MET A 8 -6.41 23.84 13.51
N PRO A 9 -6.59 24.29 12.26
CA PRO A 9 -7.93 24.31 11.66
C PRO A 9 -8.49 22.91 11.37
N LEU A 10 -7.65 21.95 11.00
CA LEU A 10 -8.07 20.55 10.81
C LEU A 10 -8.26 19.80 12.12
N SER A 11 -7.55 20.23 13.15
CA SER A 11 -7.56 19.63 14.48
C SER A 11 -8.69 20.12 15.38
N SER A 12 -9.29 21.28 15.09
CA SER A 12 -10.28 21.89 16.00
C SER A 12 -11.55 21.05 16.22
N GLY A 13 -11.94 20.21 15.27
CA GLY A 13 -13.04 19.25 15.42
C GLY A 13 -12.61 18.03 16.23
N LEU A 14 -11.58 17.34 15.78
CA LEU A 14 -11.06 16.11 16.40
C LEU A 14 -10.51 16.35 17.82
N LEU A 15 -9.87 17.51 18.02
CA LEU A 15 -9.26 17.88 19.30
C LEU A 15 -10.27 18.38 20.32
N LYS A 16 -11.40 18.98 19.90
CA LYS A 16 -12.49 19.33 20.82
C LYS A 16 -13.20 18.10 21.38
N GLU A 17 -13.25 17.03 20.60
CA GLU A 17 -13.85 15.75 20.99
C GLU A 17 -12.90 14.87 21.81
N ASN A 18 -11.56 15.07 21.68
CA ASN A 18 -10.57 14.19 22.30
C ASN A 18 -9.48 14.98 23.07
N LYS A 19 -9.85 15.52 24.23
CA LYS A 19 -8.96 16.33 25.08
C LYS A 19 -7.71 15.58 25.55
N GLU A 20 -7.82 14.28 25.76
CA GLU A 20 -6.70 13.43 26.21
C GLU A 20 -5.67 13.26 25.11
N LEU A 21 -6.08 12.98 23.87
CA LEU A 21 -5.21 12.93 22.71
C LEU A 21 -4.48 14.26 22.49
N TYR A 22 -5.22 15.38 22.60
CA TYR A 22 -4.61 16.71 22.48
C TYR A 22 -3.57 16.96 23.57
N GLY A 23 -3.86 16.59 24.81
CA GLY A 23 -2.92 16.69 25.92
C GLY A 23 -1.63 15.93 25.63
N CYS A 24 -1.75 14.69 25.19
CA CYS A 24 -0.60 13.84 24.84
C CYS A 24 0.23 14.44 23.69
N ILE A 25 -0.41 14.89 22.60
CA ILE A 25 0.30 15.51 21.48
C ILE A 25 1.01 16.78 21.91
N SER A 26 0.36 17.62 22.73
CA SER A 26 0.94 18.86 23.23
C SER A 26 2.13 18.62 24.16
N GLU A 27 2.07 17.61 25.01
CA GLU A 27 3.17 17.18 25.87
C GLU A 27 4.38 16.76 25.01
N ILE A 28 4.18 15.82 24.08
CA ILE A 28 5.22 15.34 23.17
C ILE A 28 5.84 16.50 22.39
N ALA A 29 5.02 17.41 21.86
CA ALA A 29 5.47 18.55 21.09
C ALA A 29 6.33 19.52 21.93
N ASN A 30 5.92 19.78 23.17
CA ASN A 30 6.68 20.63 24.09
C ASN A 30 8.01 19.98 24.49
N ASP A 31 8.03 18.68 24.73
CA ASP A 31 9.23 17.93 25.07
C ASP A 31 10.26 17.98 23.91
N ILE A 32 9.78 17.74 22.69
CA ILE A 32 10.62 17.80 21.49
C ILE A 32 11.10 19.24 21.23
N ALA A 33 10.23 20.24 21.38
CA ALA A 33 10.57 21.64 21.16
C ALA A 33 11.55 22.16 22.21
N GLY A 34 11.41 21.75 23.46
CA GLY A 34 12.26 22.13 24.58
C GLY A 34 13.57 21.35 24.68
N CYS A 35 13.74 20.30 23.90
CA CYS A 35 14.91 19.44 23.97
C CYS A 35 16.17 20.15 23.48
N LYS A 36 17.25 20.08 24.28
CA LYS A 36 18.56 20.64 23.95
C LYS A 36 19.53 19.60 23.38
N ASP A 37 19.24 18.33 23.58
CA ASP A 37 20.06 17.20 23.14
C ASP A 37 19.16 16.16 22.46
N LYS A 38 18.98 14.96 23.03
CA LYS A 38 18.10 13.92 22.53
C LYS A 38 16.92 13.70 23.44
N THR A 39 15.76 13.41 22.84
CA THR A 39 14.59 12.95 23.59
C THR A 39 14.60 11.42 23.72
N GLU A 40 13.68 10.87 24.49
CA GLU A 40 13.40 9.42 24.53
C GLU A 40 12.41 8.99 23.43
N TYR A 41 11.98 9.92 22.57
CA TYR A 41 10.99 9.64 21.55
C TYR A 41 11.62 9.15 20.24
N THR A 42 10.98 8.12 19.67
CA THR A 42 11.14 7.70 18.28
C THR A 42 9.85 8.03 17.52
N LEU A 43 9.88 8.13 16.19
CA LEU A 43 8.65 8.28 15.39
C LEU A 43 7.64 7.18 15.69
N LEU A 44 8.13 5.96 15.84
CA LEU A 44 7.29 4.80 16.12
C LEU A 44 6.66 4.87 17.52
N SER A 45 7.43 5.31 18.55
CA SER A 45 6.88 5.47 19.89
C SER A 45 5.81 6.56 19.97
N ILE A 46 5.98 7.65 19.24
CA ILE A 46 4.97 8.71 19.11
C ILE A 46 3.71 8.16 18.43
N PHE A 47 3.88 7.43 17.34
CA PHE A 47 2.77 6.81 16.64
C PHE A 47 1.96 5.88 17.56
N TYR A 48 2.63 4.98 18.29
CA TYR A 48 1.94 4.08 19.22
C TYR A 48 1.26 4.81 20.39
N ARG A 49 1.83 5.89 20.87
CA ARG A 49 1.15 6.74 21.88
C ARG A 49 -0.12 7.38 21.33
N ILE A 50 -0.11 7.84 20.07
CA ILE A 50 -1.26 8.46 19.43
C ILE A 50 -2.39 7.45 19.20
N ILE A 51 -2.07 6.24 18.70
CA ILE A 51 -3.11 5.24 18.40
C ILE A 51 -3.71 4.58 19.65
N ALA A 52 -3.13 4.80 20.83
CA ALA A 52 -3.72 4.37 22.11
C ALA A 52 -4.96 5.19 22.51
N PHE A 53 -5.25 6.31 21.84
CA PHE A 53 -6.41 7.15 22.09
C PHE A 53 -7.52 6.91 21.06
N GLU A 54 -8.75 7.29 21.43
CA GLU A 54 -9.88 7.32 20.50
C GLU A 54 -9.67 8.38 19.39
N PRO A 55 -10.10 8.12 18.14
CA PRO A 55 -10.87 6.94 17.70
C PRO A 55 -10.02 5.71 17.30
N PHE A 56 -8.69 5.81 17.31
CA PHE A 56 -7.80 4.75 16.81
C PHE A 56 -7.87 3.48 17.68
N ARG A 57 -7.97 3.66 19.00
CA ARG A 57 -8.08 2.56 19.94
C ARG A 57 -9.26 1.65 19.63
N SER A 58 -10.42 2.20 19.33
CA SER A 58 -11.61 1.43 18.98
C SER A 58 -11.45 0.61 17.69
N TYR A 59 -10.60 1.05 16.77
CA TYR A 59 -10.29 0.27 15.55
C TYR A 59 -9.47 -0.98 15.84
N ILE A 60 -8.63 -0.94 16.88
CA ILE A 60 -7.74 -2.04 17.24
C ILE A 60 -8.45 -3.02 18.19
N GLU A 61 -9.21 -2.51 19.16
CA GLU A 61 -9.83 -3.30 20.22
C GLU A 61 -11.20 -3.89 19.85
N ASN A 62 -11.70 -3.68 18.61
CA ASN A 62 -13.04 -4.11 18.23
C ASN A 62 -13.11 -5.63 18.03
N PRO A 63 -13.82 -6.36 18.91
CA PRO A 63 -13.90 -7.83 18.85
C PRO A 63 -14.72 -8.34 17.65
N ASP A 64 -15.58 -7.50 17.05
CA ASP A 64 -16.50 -7.91 15.98
C ASP A 64 -15.83 -7.90 14.60
N GLY A 65 -14.55 -7.46 14.50
CA GLY A 65 -13.82 -7.39 13.25
C GLY A 65 -14.35 -6.37 12.23
N SER A 66 -15.38 -5.58 12.58
CA SER A 66 -15.97 -4.58 11.67
C SER A 66 -14.98 -3.49 11.25
N ASN A 67 -13.94 -3.26 12.05
CA ASN A 67 -12.87 -2.28 11.81
C ASN A 67 -11.54 -2.93 11.35
N ALA A 68 -11.56 -4.17 10.85
CA ALA A 68 -10.35 -4.88 10.45
C ALA A 68 -9.52 -4.10 9.42
N ARG A 69 -10.18 -3.40 8.48
CA ARG A 69 -9.51 -2.57 7.48
C ARG A 69 -8.77 -1.39 8.14
N GLN A 70 -9.41 -0.72 9.10
CA GLN A 70 -8.80 0.42 9.83
C GLN A 70 -7.62 -0.06 10.66
N ALA A 71 -7.75 -1.17 11.39
CA ALA A 71 -6.66 -1.77 12.14
C ALA A 71 -5.48 -2.15 11.25
N ARG A 72 -5.76 -2.75 10.08
CA ARG A 72 -4.73 -3.08 9.08
C ARG A 72 -4.02 -1.83 8.54
N ASN A 73 -4.76 -0.75 8.26
CA ASN A 73 -4.15 0.52 7.82
C ASN A 73 -3.23 1.11 8.90
N LEU A 74 -3.58 0.99 10.18
CA LEU A 74 -2.70 1.41 11.27
C LEU A 74 -1.45 0.54 11.37
N ALA A 75 -1.57 -0.76 11.16
CA ALA A 75 -0.44 -1.67 11.12
C ALA A 75 0.50 -1.34 9.94
N GLU A 76 -0.05 -1.06 8.75
CA GLU A 76 0.75 -0.66 7.59
C GLU A 76 1.44 0.69 7.81
N MET A 77 0.80 1.66 8.46
CA MET A 77 1.44 2.91 8.84
C MET A 77 2.62 2.68 9.80
N SER A 78 2.49 1.76 10.75
CA SER A 78 3.60 1.32 11.60
C SER A 78 4.77 0.75 10.79
N ASN A 79 4.50 -0.08 9.78
CA ASN A 79 5.51 -0.63 8.88
C ASN A 79 6.21 0.47 8.07
N ILE A 80 5.45 1.44 7.54
CA ILE A 80 5.97 2.59 6.80
C ILE A 80 6.94 3.39 7.67
N ILE A 81 6.55 3.71 8.92
CA ILE A 81 7.40 4.41 9.87
C ILE A 81 8.66 3.61 10.18
N SER A 82 8.52 2.31 10.43
CA SER A 82 9.66 1.43 10.71
C SER A 82 10.65 1.36 9.55
N LYS A 83 10.16 1.25 8.32
CA LYS A 83 10.99 1.25 7.10
C LYS A 83 11.73 2.58 6.94
N PHE A 84 11.04 3.70 7.18
CA PHE A 84 11.67 5.01 7.14
C PHE A 84 12.80 5.13 8.17
N CYS A 85 12.54 4.78 9.43
CA CYS A 85 13.54 4.82 10.48
C CYS A 85 14.76 3.94 10.16
N TYR A 86 14.53 2.77 9.57
CA TYR A 86 15.60 1.86 9.16
C TYR A 86 16.45 2.43 8.02
N ILE A 87 15.81 3.00 6.98
CA ILE A 87 16.51 3.55 5.81
C ILE A 87 17.36 4.76 6.18
N HIS A 88 16.85 5.61 7.07
CA HIS A 88 17.51 6.86 7.45
C HIS A 88 18.37 6.74 8.72
N ASP A 89 18.51 5.53 9.29
CA ASP A 89 19.26 5.28 10.54
C ASP A 89 18.83 6.22 11.70
N MET A 90 17.52 6.51 11.75
CA MET A 90 16.95 7.45 12.72
C MET A 90 16.35 6.70 13.91
N HIS A 91 17.04 6.77 15.06
CA HIS A 91 16.60 6.08 16.27
C HIS A 91 15.86 7.01 17.24
N LEU A 92 16.41 8.15 17.55
CA LEU A 92 15.82 9.08 18.53
C LEU A 92 15.67 10.48 17.93
N ILE A 93 14.62 11.17 18.36
CA ILE A 93 14.36 12.56 17.97
C ILE A 93 15.15 13.47 18.93
N GLY A 94 15.89 14.42 18.39
CA GLY A 94 16.70 15.38 19.13
C GLY A 94 16.66 16.77 18.53
N ALA A 95 17.36 17.69 19.17
CA ALA A 95 17.47 19.08 18.70
C ALA A 95 18.22 19.18 17.37
N ASP A 96 19.12 18.23 17.11
CA ASP A 96 19.96 18.14 15.92
C ASP A 96 19.22 17.64 14.67
N ASN A 97 18.19 16.80 14.83
CA ASN A 97 17.55 16.12 13.71
C ASN A 97 16.05 16.39 13.53
N ARG A 98 15.37 17.02 14.50
CA ARG A 98 13.91 17.19 14.49
C ARG A 98 13.35 17.90 13.25
N ASP A 99 14.02 18.97 12.81
CA ASP A 99 13.57 19.77 11.65
C ASP A 99 13.81 19.00 10.35
N THR A 100 14.98 18.38 10.22
CA THR A 100 15.32 17.50 9.09
C THR A 100 14.42 16.27 9.05
N LEU A 101 14.14 15.65 10.19
CA LEU A 101 13.27 14.51 10.31
C LEU A 101 11.84 14.83 9.81
N SER A 102 11.32 15.99 10.21
CA SER A 102 9.99 16.43 9.78
C SER A 102 9.92 16.59 8.26
N GLU A 103 10.91 17.26 7.65
CA GLU A 103 10.99 17.45 6.21
C GLU A 103 11.15 16.12 5.47
N GLU A 104 12.09 15.27 5.87
CA GLU A 104 12.37 13.99 5.21
C GLU A 104 11.18 13.02 5.31
N PHE A 105 10.52 12.95 6.48
CA PHE A 105 9.41 12.03 6.67
C PHE A 105 8.12 12.52 5.97
N PHE A 106 7.67 13.75 6.26
CA PHE A 106 6.37 14.23 5.77
C PHE A 106 6.43 14.78 4.35
N GLU A 107 7.46 15.60 4.04
CA GLU A 107 7.53 16.30 2.76
C GLU A 107 8.11 15.45 1.63
N ARG A 108 9.02 14.52 1.97
CA ARG A 108 9.67 13.67 0.97
C ARG A 108 9.14 12.26 0.98
N TYR A 109 9.29 11.51 2.08
CA TYR A 109 8.98 10.09 2.11
C TYR A 109 7.48 9.79 1.97
N LEU A 110 6.63 10.39 2.81
CA LEU A 110 5.17 10.17 2.71
C LEU A 110 4.59 10.74 1.42
N ARG A 111 5.14 11.85 0.92
CA ARG A 111 4.72 12.41 -0.36
C ARG A 111 5.06 11.49 -1.52
N LEU A 112 6.28 10.94 -1.56
CA LEU A 112 6.68 9.95 -2.56
C LEU A 112 5.74 8.74 -2.55
N LEU A 113 5.44 8.18 -1.37
CA LEU A 113 4.52 7.07 -1.23
C LEU A 113 3.09 7.41 -1.69
N LYS A 114 2.65 8.65 -1.47
CA LYS A 114 1.35 9.13 -1.95
C LYS A 114 1.31 9.25 -3.48
N ASP A 115 2.37 9.75 -4.09
CA ASP A 115 2.42 10.01 -5.53
C ASP A 115 2.63 8.72 -6.33
N GLU A 116 3.43 7.78 -5.83
CA GLU A 116 3.68 6.47 -6.46
C GLU A 116 2.62 5.42 -6.10
N GLY A 117 1.83 5.68 -5.08
CA GLY A 117 0.88 4.74 -4.50
C GLY A 117 1.55 3.73 -3.56
N VAL A 118 0.99 3.57 -2.38
CA VAL A 118 1.28 2.43 -1.52
C VAL A 118 0.38 1.31 -1.99
N GLY A 119 0.95 0.19 -2.43
CA GLY A 119 0.16 -1.01 -2.73
C GLY A 119 -0.69 -1.36 -1.49
N GLU A 120 -1.97 -1.67 -1.69
CA GLU A 120 -2.76 -2.21 -0.60
C GLU A 120 -2.04 -3.47 -0.08
N TYR A 121 -1.88 -3.57 1.25
CA TYR A 121 -1.33 -4.77 1.85
C TYR A 121 -2.25 -5.94 1.53
N GLU A 122 -1.81 -6.81 0.66
CA GLU A 122 -2.44 -8.10 0.42
C GLU A 122 -1.76 -9.12 1.33
N ASP A 123 -2.50 -9.68 2.27
CA ASP A 123 -2.02 -10.78 3.07
C ASP A 123 -1.92 -12.01 2.16
N GLU A 124 -0.70 -12.37 1.78
CA GLU A 124 -0.44 -13.53 0.92
C GLU A 124 -0.94 -14.85 1.56
N ALA A 125 -1.12 -14.88 2.88
CA ALA A 125 -1.63 -16.05 3.59
C ALA A 125 -3.16 -16.20 3.48
N GLU A 126 -3.91 -15.13 3.15
CA GLU A 126 -5.38 -15.13 3.06
C GLU A 126 -5.91 -14.68 1.70
N TYR A 127 -5.38 -15.22 0.62
CA TYR A 127 -5.82 -14.89 -0.74
C TYR A 127 -7.32 -15.13 -1.02
N ALA A 128 -7.94 -16.03 -0.27
CA ALA A 128 -9.37 -16.34 -0.42
C ALA A 128 -9.95 -16.81 0.91
N PRO A 129 -10.23 -15.90 1.87
CA PRO A 129 -10.90 -16.28 3.11
C PRO A 129 -12.26 -16.92 2.82
N GLU A 130 -12.63 -17.93 3.60
CA GLU A 130 -13.92 -18.62 3.45
C GLU A 130 -15.09 -17.64 3.56
N GLY A 131 -16.08 -17.77 2.68
CA GLY A 131 -17.27 -16.92 2.67
C GLY A 131 -17.08 -15.55 1.99
N CYS A 132 -15.91 -15.27 1.42
CA CYS A 132 -15.63 -14.02 0.71
C CYS A 132 -15.50 -14.23 -0.80
N VAL A 133 -15.78 -13.15 -1.56
CA VAL A 133 -15.50 -13.08 -2.99
C VAL A 133 -14.22 -12.29 -3.17
N SER A 134 -13.20 -12.93 -3.72
CA SER A 134 -11.90 -12.30 -3.97
C SER A 134 -11.87 -11.70 -5.37
N PHE A 135 -11.49 -10.42 -5.47
CA PHE A 135 -11.22 -9.75 -6.73
C PHE A 135 -9.72 -9.67 -6.95
N MET A 136 -9.25 -10.21 -8.07
CA MET A 136 -7.82 -10.23 -8.36
C MET A 136 -7.54 -10.20 -9.86
N THR A 137 -6.33 -9.86 -10.23
CA THR A 137 -5.87 -9.95 -11.61
C THR A 137 -5.54 -11.40 -11.98
N ILE A 138 -5.48 -11.68 -13.29
CA ILE A 138 -5.05 -13.00 -13.80
C ILE A 138 -3.65 -13.37 -13.30
N HIS A 139 -2.77 -12.37 -13.15
CA HIS A 139 -1.40 -12.59 -12.68
C HIS A 139 -1.37 -12.98 -11.20
N GLN A 140 -2.16 -12.32 -10.35
CA GLN A 140 -2.31 -12.66 -8.94
C GLN A 140 -2.94 -14.04 -8.73
N ALA A 141 -3.84 -14.45 -9.62
CA ALA A 141 -4.47 -15.76 -9.57
C ALA A 141 -3.54 -16.92 -9.99
N LYS A 142 -2.32 -16.64 -10.49
CA LYS A 142 -1.40 -17.67 -10.93
C LYS A 142 -0.96 -18.56 -9.76
N GLY A 143 -1.20 -19.87 -9.88
CA GLY A 143 -0.86 -20.85 -8.83
C GLY A 143 -1.99 -21.10 -7.82
N LEU A 144 -3.05 -20.27 -7.80
CA LEU A 144 -4.21 -20.46 -6.95
C LEU A 144 -5.30 -21.26 -7.67
N GLU A 145 -6.24 -21.84 -6.92
CA GLU A 145 -7.40 -22.55 -7.45
C GLU A 145 -8.63 -22.22 -6.61
N PHE A 146 -9.76 -22.01 -7.29
CA PHE A 146 -11.01 -21.60 -6.66
C PHE A 146 -12.17 -22.53 -7.06
N PRO A 147 -13.12 -22.78 -6.17
CA PRO A 147 -14.33 -23.55 -6.52
C PRO A 147 -15.10 -22.92 -7.69
N VAL A 148 -15.22 -21.60 -7.68
CA VAL A 148 -15.93 -20.82 -8.70
C VAL A 148 -15.04 -19.69 -9.17
N VAL A 149 -14.92 -19.51 -10.48
CA VAL A 149 -14.20 -18.39 -11.09
C VAL A 149 -15.13 -17.65 -12.04
N ILE A 150 -15.22 -16.35 -11.87
CA ILE A 150 -15.95 -15.45 -12.77
C ILE A 150 -14.92 -14.58 -13.49
N VAL A 151 -14.80 -14.75 -14.79
CA VAL A 151 -13.91 -13.93 -15.61
C VAL A 151 -14.71 -12.78 -16.20
N GLY A 152 -14.43 -11.57 -15.70
CA GLY A 152 -15.09 -10.34 -16.15
C GLY A 152 -14.40 -9.76 -17.37
N SER A 153 -15.18 -9.28 -18.34
CA SER A 153 -14.72 -8.51 -19.49
C SER A 153 -13.57 -9.17 -20.27
N LEU A 154 -13.90 -10.16 -21.07
CA LEU A 154 -12.95 -10.73 -22.03
C LEU A 154 -12.68 -9.71 -23.15
N PRO A 155 -11.54 -9.03 -23.21
CA PRO A 155 -11.25 -8.15 -24.33
C PRO A 155 -10.99 -8.99 -25.59
N LEU A 156 -11.93 -8.93 -26.54
CA LEU A 156 -11.77 -9.57 -27.83
C LEU A 156 -10.82 -8.79 -28.77
N LYS A 157 -10.39 -7.59 -28.35
CA LYS A 157 -9.49 -6.76 -29.15
C LYS A 157 -8.04 -7.03 -28.79
N LYS A 158 -7.25 -7.28 -29.82
CA LYS A 158 -5.78 -7.27 -29.82
C LYS A 158 -5.31 -5.96 -29.20
N GLU A 159 -4.65 -6.01 -28.03
CA GLU A 159 -3.87 -4.87 -27.57
C GLU A 159 -2.76 -4.64 -28.60
N SER A 160 -2.89 -3.56 -29.37
CA SER A 160 -1.81 -3.14 -30.24
C SER A 160 -0.76 -2.49 -29.35
N GLU A 161 0.15 -3.26 -28.83
CA GLU A 161 1.41 -2.70 -28.34
C GLU A 161 2.03 -1.96 -29.55
N SER A 162 2.26 -0.67 -29.38
CA SER A 162 3.08 0.11 -30.31
C SER A 162 4.47 -0.52 -30.25
N LYS A 163 4.75 -1.40 -31.21
CA LYS A 163 6.06 -2.03 -31.34
C LYS A 163 7.05 -0.90 -31.54
N ASP A 164 7.85 -0.61 -30.52
CA ASP A 164 8.99 0.27 -30.67
C ASP A 164 9.89 -0.36 -31.75
N SER A 165 9.88 0.24 -32.94
CA SER A 165 10.58 -0.23 -34.13
C SER A 165 12.05 -0.52 -33.84
N PHE A 166 12.62 0.17 -32.86
CA PHE A 166 13.98 -0.01 -32.41
C PHE A 166 14.18 -1.36 -31.69
N PHE A 167 13.34 -1.69 -30.71
CA PHE A 167 13.44 -2.96 -29.99
C PHE A 167 13.26 -4.15 -30.92
N TYR A 168 12.32 -4.08 -31.84
CA TYR A 168 12.11 -5.14 -32.83
C TYR A 168 13.33 -5.35 -33.74
N SER A 169 14.01 -4.29 -34.17
CA SER A 169 15.19 -4.38 -35.01
C SER A 169 16.41 -4.96 -34.25
N VAL A 170 16.53 -4.66 -32.95
CA VAL A 170 17.59 -5.23 -32.09
C VAL A 170 17.30 -6.70 -31.81
N GLU A 171 16.09 -7.03 -31.41
CA GLU A 171 15.66 -8.39 -31.09
C GLU A 171 15.84 -9.34 -32.31
N SER A 172 15.44 -8.88 -33.48
CA SER A 172 15.58 -9.68 -34.72
C SER A 172 17.02 -10.01 -35.11
N ARG A 173 18.01 -9.21 -34.66
CA ARG A 173 19.42 -9.41 -34.95
C ARG A 173 20.18 -10.27 -33.95
N PHE A 174 19.78 -10.19 -32.66
CA PHE A 174 20.54 -10.77 -31.55
C PHE A 174 19.83 -11.92 -30.86
N CYS A 175 18.51 -12.03 -30.99
CA CYS A 175 17.77 -13.13 -30.40
C CYS A 175 17.54 -14.29 -31.39
N ARG A 176 17.40 -15.51 -30.84
CA ARG A 176 16.95 -16.65 -31.64
C ARG A 176 15.57 -16.35 -32.18
N LYS A 177 15.31 -16.75 -33.44
CA LYS A 177 13.95 -16.64 -33.99
C LYS A 177 12.94 -17.22 -33.01
N PRO A 178 11.92 -16.46 -32.59
CA PRO A 178 10.91 -16.99 -31.73
C PRO A 178 10.22 -18.19 -32.39
N PHE A 179 9.77 -19.13 -31.59
CA PHE A 179 9.02 -20.31 -32.07
C PHE A 179 7.70 -19.89 -32.74
N GLU A 180 7.14 -18.77 -32.32
CA GLU A 180 5.89 -18.19 -32.82
C GLU A 180 6.17 -17.06 -33.80
N ALA A 181 5.29 -16.89 -34.79
CA ALA A 181 5.38 -15.77 -35.71
C ALA A 181 5.26 -14.43 -34.92
N PRO A 182 6.17 -13.47 -35.10
CA PRO A 182 6.22 -12.26 -34.28
C PRO A 182 4.93 -11.44 -34.27
N ASP A 183 4.20 -11.43 -35.39
CA ASP A 183 2.91 -10.76 -35.53
C ASP A 183 1.77 -11.47 -34.77
N MET A 184 1.96 -12.73 -34.42
CA MET A 184 0.99 -13.55 -33.69
C MET A 184 1.27 -13.63 -32.19
N ILE A 185 2.46 -13.20 -31.74
CA ILE A 185 2.83 -13.26 -30.30
C ILE A 185 1.78 -12.56 -29.40
N PRO A 186 1.32 -11.34 -29.68
CA PRO A 186 0.31 -10.69 -28.84
C PRO A 186 -1.02 -11.47 -28.76
N TYR A 187 -1.37 -12.18 -29.83
CA TYR A 187 -2.55 -13.03 -29.88
C TYR A 187 -2.37 -14.29 -29.00
N PHE A 188 -1.23 -14.94 -29.09
CA PHE A 188 -0.93 -16.11 -28.26
C PHE A 188 -0.78 -15.73 -26.78
N ASP A 189 -0.21 -14.58 -26.47
CA ASP A 189 -0.12 -14.08 -25.08
C ASP A 189 -1.50 -13.81 -24.47
N MET A 190 -2.42 -13.29 -25.24
CA MET A 190 -3.81 -13.17 -24.82
C MET A 190 -4.42 -14.54 -24.49
N TRP A 191 -4.24 -15.54 -25.33
CA TRP A 191 -4.73 -16.90 -25.08
C TRP A 191 -4.06 -17.55 -23.87
N ARG A 192 -2.77 -17.33 -23.66
CA ARG A 192 -2.06 -17.78 -22.45
C ARG A 192 -2.64 -17.18 -21.18
N LYS A 193 -2.94 -15.87 -21.19
CA LYS A 193 -3.63 -15.20 -20.07
C LYS A 193 -4.98 -15.84 -19.79
N TYR A 194 -5.78 -16.08 -20.84
CA TYR A 194 -7.09 -16.74 -20.67
C TYR A 194 -6.96 -18.17 -20.16
N TYR A 195 -6.02 -18.92 -20.68
CA TYR A 195 -5.74 -20.26 -20.19
C TYR A 195 -5.42 -20.26 -18.69
N VAL A 196 -4.60 -19.34 -18.24
CA VAL A 196 -4.31 -19.18 -16.81
C VAL A 196 -5.59 -18.89 -16.04
N ALA A 197 -6.41 -17.94 -16.46
CA ALA A 197 -7.66 -17.58 -15.77
C ALA A 197 -8.64 -18.74 -15.71
N PHE A 198 -8.87 -19.43 -16.83
CA PHE A 198 -9.83 -20.53 -16.92
C PHE A 198 -9.39 -21.77 -16.13
N SER A 199 -8.09 -22.05 -16.12
CA SER A 199 -7.53 -23.16 -15.37
C SER A 199 -7.55 -22.97 -13.84
N ARG A 200 -7.99 -21.81 -13.36
CA ARG A 200 -8.15 -21.56 -11.91
C ARG A 200 -9.46 -22.13 -11.33
N ALA A 201 -10.43 -22.43 -12.18
CA ALA A 201 -11.73 -22.95 -11.75
C ALA A 201 -11.67 -24.46 -11.47
N LYS A 202 -12.09 -24.87 -10.27
CA LYS A 202 -12.24 -26.29 -9.90
C LYS A 202 -13.61 -26.86 -10.35
N ASN A 203 -14.68 -26.11 -10.09
CA ASN A 203 -16.03 -26.63 -10.25
C ASN A 203 -16.85 -25.85 -11.29
N LEU A 204 -16.74 -24.51 -11.28
CA LEU A 204 -17.55 -23.66 -12.15
C LEU A 204 -16.72 -22.51 -12.70
N LEU A 205 -16.76 -22.34 -14.01
CA LEU A 205 -16.21 -21.19 -14.72
C LEU A 205 -17.35 -20.40 -15.35
N VAL A 206 -17.44 -19.12 -15.02
CA VAL A 206 -18.40 -18.19 -15.60
C VAL A 206 -17.64 -17.16 -16.44
N LEU A 207 -17.99 -17.04 -17.70
CA LEU A 207 -17.42 -16.05 -18.61
C LEU A 207 -18.45 -14.96 -18.85
N THR A 208 -18.02 -13.70 -18.69
CA THR A 208 -18.89 -12.54 -18.95
C THR A 208 -18.29 -11.71 -20.07
N GLU A 209 -19.15 -11.30 -20.99
CA GLU A 209 -18.82 -10.36 -22.07
C GLU A 209 -19.50 -9.02 -21.80
N LYS A 210 -18.84 -7.94 -22.27
CA LYS A 210 -19.32 -6.56 -22.09
C LYS A 210 -19.93 -6.05 -23.38
#